data_fe16bbe350b459f783974ee992b58df1
#
_entry.id   fe16bbe350b459f783974ee992b58df1
#
_cell.length_a   1.000
_cell.length_b   1.000
_cell.length_c   1.000
_cell.angle_alpha   90.00
_cell.angle_beta   90.00
_cell.angle_gamma   90.00
#
_symmetry.space_group_name_H-M   'P 1'
#
loop_
_entity.id
_entity.type
_entity.pdbx_description
1 polymer ?
#
loop_
_entity_poly.entity_id
_entity_poly.type
_entity_poly.pdbx_seq_one_letter_code
_entity_poly.pdbx_strand_id
1 'polypeptide(L)'
;MLTPLLELSRYCCQIDFLRYAGAVLRQLLIVAFLLGALLMMSETGQAISCAAANTEIIAPYVSHAIKLDAAHPAAEWQTARPVSFCSDWQGENPDPERETQVRVLWSRDTLYLRYECRYRELYLFDDADANGRRDHLWDRDVAEAFLQPDPSRERYYKEFEVSPNGMWIDLDVFPGGISDLKSGMQRSVVLNEKSHSWAAELAIPMKALTAHFDPSLVWRANFYRIEGSKEPRFYMAWQPTHTPAPNFHVPSAFGKLRFAAAL
;
A
#
# COMPACT_ATOMS: atom_id res chain seq x y z
N MET A 1 17.82 -91.28 -7.23
CA MET A 1 16.85 -90.62 -6.37
C MET A 1 17.54 -89.51 -5.61
N LEU A 2 17.71 -88.39 -6.20
CA LEU A 2 18.27 -87.19 -5.55
C LEU A 2 17.77 -85.91 -6.27
N THR A 3 16.50 -85.55 -6.02
CA THR A 3 15.98 -84.24 -6.37
C THR A 3 14.68 -83.97 -5.62
N PRO A 4 14.70 -83.43 -4.43
CA PRO A 4 13.75 -82.38 -4.12
C PRO A 4 14.31 -81.23 -3.21
N LEU A 5 15.60 -81.26 -2.84
CA LEU A 5 16.13 -80.24 -1.87
C LEU A 5 16.57 -78.90 -2.51
N LEU A 6 16.71 -78.84 -3.83
CA LEU A 6 17.16 -77.63 -4.55
C LEU A 6 16.02 -76.63 -4.89
N GLU A 7 14.79 -77.06 -4.93
CA GLU A 7 13.64 -76.14 -5.22
C GLU A 7 13.17 -75.32 -4.01
N LEU A 8 13.27 -75.85 -2.80
CA LEU A 8 12.89 -75.13 -1.57
C LEU A 8 13.84 -73.95 -1.24
N SER A 9 15.14 -74.05 -1.62
CA SER A 9 16.10 -72.96 -1.41
C SER A 9 15.85 -71.73 -2.30
N ARG A 10 15.33 -71.93 -3.50
CA ARG A 10 14.99 -70.84 -4.43
C ARG A 10 13.75 -70.06 -4.00
N TYR A 11 12.75 -70.76 -3.43
CA TYR A 11 11.50 -70.09 -2.96
C TYR A 11 11.74 -69.27 -1.68
N CYS A 12 12.60 -69.73 -0.76
CA CYS A 12 12.90 -69.03 0.46
C CYS A 12 13.64 -67.68 0.19
N CYS A 13 14.58 -67.67 -0.76
CA CYS A 13 15.32 -66.46 -1.12
C CYS A 13 14.48 -65.43 -1.87
N GLN A 14 13.46 -65.90 -2.61
CA GLN A 14 12.55 -65.01 -3.38
C GLN A 14 11.51 -64.32 -2.49
N ILE A 15 11.09 -64.98 -1.40
CA ILE A 15 10.14 -64.43 -0.43
C ILE A 15 10.84 -63.32 0.43
N ASP A 16 12.09 -63.50 0.83
CA ASP A 16 12.84 -62.53 1.59
C ASP A 16 13.17 -61.28 0.73
N PHE A 17 13.48 -61.46 -0.55
CA PHE A 17 13.72 -60.33 -1.46
C PHE A 17 12.47 -59.48 -1.67
N LEU A 18 11.30 -60.10 -1.84
CA LEU A 18 10.02 -59.40 -1.99
C LEU A 18 9.62 -58.68 -0.69
N ARG A 19 9.88 -59.24 0.47
CA ARG A 19 9.64 -58.57 1.77
C ARG A 19 10.58 -57.38 1.98
N TYR A 20 11.86 -57.51 1.60
CA TYR A 20 12.84 -56.42 1.72
C TYR A 20 12.51 -55.26 0.73
N ALA A 21 12.16 -55.59 -0.52
CA ALA A 21 11.74 -54.60 -1.52
C ALA A 21 10.46 -53.85 -1.10
N GLY A 22 9.50 -54.54 -0.50
CA GLY A 22 8.27 -53.92 0.02
C GLY A 22 8.51 -53.01 1.21
N ALA A 23 9.46 -53.33 2.11
CA ALA A 23 9.86 -52.52 3.25
C ALA A 23 10.56 -51.23 2.79
N VAL A 24 11.49 -51.32 1.83
CA VAL A 24 12.22 -50.18 1.27
C VAL A 24 11.25 -49.25 0.51
N LEU A 25 10.33 -49.80 -0.26
CA LEU A 25 9.31 -49.00 -0.98
C LEU A 25 8.37 -48.25 -0.02
N ARG A 26 7.99 -48.91 1.12
CA ARG A 26 7.17 -48.23 2.14
C ARG A 26 7.98 -47.10 2.84
N GLN A 27 9.24 -47.28 3.13
CA GLN A 27 10.08 -46.23 3.71
C GLN A 27 10.27 -45.04 2.75
N LEU A 28 10.48 -45.29 1.45
CA LEU A 28 10.57 -44.25 0.42
C LEU A 28 9.27 -43.47 0.26
N LEU A 29 8.13 -44.12 0.33
CA LEU A 29 6.80 -43.46 0.27
C LEU A 29 6.54 -42.61 1.52
N ILE A 30 6.95 -43.07 2.72
CA ILE A 30 6.82 -42.29 3.96
C ILE A 30 7.74 -41.05 3.91
N VAL A 31 8.98 -41.20 3.44
CA VAL A 31 9.91 -40.07 3.29
C VAL A 31 9.41 -39.07 2.25
N ALA A 32 8.87 -39.54 1.11
CA ALA A 32 8.28 -38.67 0.08
C ALA A 32 7.03 -37.95 0.61
N PHE A 33 6.20 -38.60 1.43
CA PHE A 33 5.03 -37.99 2.04
C PHE A 33 5.42 -36.96 3.10
N LEU A 34 6.46 -37.22 3.92
CA LEU A 34 6.98 -36.28 4.92
C LEU A 34 7.67 -35.08 4.26
N LEU A 35 8.41 -35.28 3.15
CA LEU A 35 8.98 -34.18 2.37
C LEU A 35 7.90 -33.35 1.68
N GLY A 36 6.85 -33.97 1.14
CA GLY A 36 5.71 -33.28 0.57
C GLY A 36 4.93 -32.47 1.60
N ALA A 37 4.76 -33.00 2.82
CA ALA A 37 4.14 -32.29 3.94
C ALA A 37 4.98 -31.12 4.44
N LEU A 38 6.33 -31.23 4.43
CA LEU A 38 7.23 -30.13 4.78
C LEU A 38 7.22 -29.00 3.74
N LEU A 39 7.08 -29.34 2.46
CA LEU A 39 6.97 -28.34 1.37
C LEU A 39 5.62 -27.59 1.38
N MET A 40 4.57 -28.20 1.95
CA MET A 40 3.26 -27.55 2.10
C MET A 40 3.17 -26.61 3.32
N MET A 41 4.15 -26.62 4.22
CA MET A 41 4.14 -25.80 5.45
C MET A 41 4.93 -24.50 5.36
N SER A 42 5.46 -24.11 4.21
CA SER A 42 6.23 -22.86 4.09
C SER A 42 5.53 -21.75 3.31
N GLU A 43 4.21 -21.77 3.24
CA GLU A 43 3.47 -20.52 3.08
C GLU A 43 3.22 -19.94 4.49
N THR A 44 4.28 -19.46 5.12
CA THR A 44 4.10 -18.44 6.15
C THR A 44 3.52 -17.22 5.44
N GLY A 45 2.19 -17.14 5.37
CA GLY A 45 1.53 -15.90 5.06
C GLY A 45 2.13 -14.87 6.02
N GLN A 46 2.96 -13.97 5.50
CA GLN A 46 3.36 -12.80 6.27
C GLN A 46 2.06 -12.15 6.72
N ALA A 47 1.78 -12.20 8.01
CA ALA A 47 0.68 -11.46 8.58
C ALA A 47 0.88 -10.01 8.15
N ILE A 48 -0.01 -9.49 7.30
CA ILE A 48 0.02 -8.11 6.84
C ILE A 48 -0.13 -7.29 8.11
N SER A 49 0.96 -6.64 8.53
CA SER A 49 0.94 -5.75 9.68
C SER A 49 0.32 -4.44 9.22
N CYS A 50 -0.90 -4.19 9.63
CA CYS A 50 -1.59 -2.91 9.43
C CYS A 50 -1.03 -1.77 10.28
N ALA A 51 -0.15 -2.08 11.22
CA ALA A 51 0.52 -1.06 12.01
C ALA A 51 1.54 -0.33 11.16
N ALA A 52 1.46 0.99 11.11
CA ALA A 52 2.50 1.83 10.53
C ALA A 52 3.81 1.60 11.31
N ALA A 53 4.62 0.67 10.85
CA ALA A 53 5.91 0.37 11.48
C ALA A 53 6.90 1.55 11.33
N ASN A 54 6.57 2.57 10.54
CA ASN A 54 7.47 3.66 10.21
C ASN A 54 6.76 5.02 10.26
N THR A 55 7.30 5.93 11.05
CA THR A 55 6.81 7.32 11.16
C THR A 55 7.49 8.27 10.18
N GLU A 56 8.29 7.73 9.26
CA GLU A 56 9.04 8.50 8.27
C GLU A 56 8.93 7.85 6.89
N ILE A 57 8.75 8.67 5.86
CA ILE A 57 8.84 8.29 4.46
C ILE A 57 9.98 9.05 3.80
N ILE A 58 10.79 8.36 3.00
CA ILE A 58 11.88 8.95 2.24
C ILE A 58 11.49 8.95 0.77
N ALA A 59 11.46 10.13 0.17
CA ALA A 59 11.20 10.31 -1.26
C ALA A 59 12.52 10.27 -2.04
N PRO A 60 12.77 9.27 -2.90
CA PRO A 60 13.90 9.27 -3.83
C PRO A 60 13.80 10.39 -4.86
N TYR A 61 14.96 10.88 -5.30
CA TYR A 61 15.07 11.86 -6.36
C TYR A 61 14.91 11.22 -7.74
N VAL A 62 14.20 11.89 -8.64
CA VAL A 62 14.13 11.56 -10.06
C VAL A 62 14.61 12.76 -10.89
N SER A 63 15.49 12.49 -11.87
CA SER A 63 16.14 13.54 -12.67
C SER A 63 15.30 14.07 -13.83
N HIS A 64 14.19 13.42 -14.14
CA HIS A 64 13.28 13.74 -15.23
C HIS A 64 11.83 13.67 -14.80
N ALA A 65 10.94 14.24 -15.59
CA ALA A 65 9.52 14.19 -15.33
C ALA A 65 8.97 12.76 -15.53
N ILE A 66 8.22 12.27 -14.54
CA ILE A 66 7.52 10.98 -14.64
C ILE A 66 6.23 11.21 -15.43
N LYS A 67 6.04 10.38 -16.47
CA LYS A 67 4.73 10.28 -17.12
C LYS A 67 3.79 9.50 -16.21
N LEU A 68 2.69 10.13 -15.81
CA LEU A 68 1.68 9.47 -14.99
C LEU A 68 0.92 8.43 -15.82
N ASP A 69 0.95 7.19 -15.36
CA ASP A 69 0.15 6.08 -15.89
C ASP A 69 -0.09 5.08 -14.75
N ALA A 70 -1.19 5.25 -14.03
CA ALA A 70 -1.49 4.41 -12.88
C ALA A 70 -1.64 2.92 -13.23
N ALA A 71 -2.02 2.60 -14.49
CA ALA A 71 -2.16 1.23 -14.98
C ALA A 71 -0.79 0.60 -15.35
N HIS A 72 0.16 1.41 -15.84
CA HIS A 72 1.49 0.97 -16.24
C HIS A 72 2.55 1.89 -15.61
N PRO A 73 2.80 1.74 -14.30
CA PRO A 73 3.63 2.66 -13.54
C PRO A 73 5.07 2.69 -14.05
N ALA A 74 5.66 3.87 -14.04
CA ALA A 74 7.07 4.07 -14.39
C ALA A 74 8.01 3.27 -13.47
N ALA A 75 9.16 2.83 -14.00
CA ALA A 75 10.12 1.99 -13.27
C ALA A 75 10.69 2.70 -12.03
N GLU A 76 10.74 4.02 -12.03
CA GLU A 76 11.22 4.86 -10.93
C GLU A 76 10.46 4.61 -9.63
N TRP A 77 9.19 4.23 -9.70
CA TRP A 77 8.40 3.89 -8.53
C TRP A 77 8.97 2.72 -7.73
N GLN A 78 9.78 1.84 -8.36
CA GLN A 78 10.45 0.74 -7.68
C GLN A 78 11.56 1.21 -6.72
N THR A 79 12.07 2.43 -6.89
CA THR A 79 13.08 3.01 -6.00
C THR A 79 12.48 3.55 -4.71
N ALA A 80 11.19 3.85 -4.70
CA ALA A 80 10.47 4.36 -3.54
C ALA A 80 9.94 3.23 -2.65
N ARG A 81 10.41 3.19 -1.40
CA ARG A 81 9.87 2.26 -0.41
C ARG A 81 8.48 2.76 0.02
N PRO A 82 7.44 1.93 -0.05
CA PRO A 82 6.11 2.35 0.38
C PRO A 82 6.01 2.44 1.90
N VAL A 83 5.12 3.29 2.37
CA VAL A 83 4.46 3.15 3.66
C VAL A 83 3.12 2.47 3.44
N SER A 84 2.72 1.60 4.38
CA SER A 84 1.46 0.86 4.29
C SER A 84 0.65 1.06 5.56
N PHE A 85 -0.66 1.11 5.41
CA PHE A 85 -1.59 1.20 6.53
C PHE A 85 -2.94 0.59 6.17
N CYS A 86 -3.62 0.04 7.16
CA CYS A 86 -4.97 -0.50 7.04
C CYS A 86 -5.74 -0.48 8.38
N SER A 87 -5.24 0.30 9.35
CA SER A 87 -5.94 0.56 10.60
C SER A 87 -6.70 1.88 10.53
N ASP A 88 -7.67 2.05 11.42
CA ASP A 88 -8.45 3.28 11.53
C ASP A 88 -7.60 4.47 12.06
N TRP A 89 -8.26 5.61 12.23
CA TRP A 89 -7.61 6.85 12.72
C TRP A 89 -7.10 6.76 14.17
N GLN A 90 -7.49 5.74 14.92
CA GLN A 90 -6.96 5.45 16.25
C GLN A 90 -5.76 4.48 16.22
N GLY A 91 -5.47 3.88 15.06
CA GLY A 91 -4.48 2.81 14.91
C GLY A 91 -5.02 1.44 15.31
N GLU A 92 -6.34 1.32 15.40
CA GLU A 92 -7.08 0.13 15.80
C GLU A 92 -7.83 -0.49 14.61
N ASN A 93 -8.58 -1.56 14.84
CA ASN A 93 -9.46 -2.20 13.87
C ASN A 93 -8.77 -2.50 12.51
N PRO A 94 -7.66 -3.25 12.50
CA PRO A 94 -6.91 -3.52 11.26
C PRO A 94 -7.75 -4.31 10.25
N ASP A 95 -7.79 -3.85 8.99
CA ASP A 95 -8.45 -4.51 7.90
C ASP A 95 -7.54 -4.65 6.66
N PRO A 96 -6.83 -5.78 6.50
CA PRO A 96 -5.91 -6.00 5.37
C PRO A 96 -6.58 -5.94 3.98
N GLU A 97 -7.90 -6.13 3.87
CA GLU A 97 -8.61 -6.01 2.60
C GLU A 97 -8.84 -4.56 2.18
N ARG A 98 -8.50 -3.60 3.06
CA ARG A 98 -8.48 -2.15 2.80
C ARG A 98 -7.06 -1.57 2.79
N GLU A 99 -6.03 -2.42 2.73
CA GLU A 99 -4.65 -1.93 2.74
C GLU A 99 -4.44 -0.82 1.72
N THR A 100 -3.79 0.23 2.17
CA THR A 100 -3.34 1.35 1.34
C THR A 100 -1.82 1.45 1.44
N GLN A 101 -1.15 1.49 0.28
CA GLN A 101 0.28 1.74 0.17
C GLN A 101 0.51 3.10 -0.49
N VAL A 102 1.46 3.85 0.02
CA VAL A 102 1.84 5.16 -0.54
C VAL A 102 3.33 5.19 -0.82
N ARG A 103 3.69 5.56 -2.04
CA ARG A 103 5.07 5.85 -2.46
C ARG A 103 5.20 7.32 -2.80
N VAL A 104 6.35 7.89 -2.52
CA VAL A 104 6.67 9.29 -2.82
C VAL A 104 7.96 9.34 -3.60
N LEU A 105 7.99 10.14 -4.67
CA LEU A 105 9.18 10.52 -5.42
C LEU A 105 9.23 12.04 -5.54
N TRP A 106 10.39 12.60 -5.83
CA TRP A 106 10.50 14.02 -6.06
C TRP A 106 11.49 14.36 -7.18
N SER A 107 11.21 15.46 -7.88
CA SER A 107 12.13 16.18 -8.71
C SER A 107 12.24 17.63 -8.21
N ARG A 108 13.07 18.45 -8.84
CA ARG A 108 13.19 19.87 -8.45
C ARG A 108 11.87 20.62 -8.52
N ASP A 109 11.01 20.25 -9.47
CA ASP A 109 9.80 20.99 -9.80
C ASP A 109 8.51 20.27 -9.39
N THR A 110 8.59 18.99 -8.97
CA THR A 110 7.40 18.17 -8.76
C THR A 110 7.58 17.18 -7.62
N LEU A 111 6.58 17.09 -6.75
CA LEU A 111 6.36 15.98 -5.84
C LEU A 111 5.40 14.98 -6.47
N TYR A 112 5.79 13.71 -6.48
CA TYR A 112 4.94 12.64 -7.03
C TYR A 112 4.48 11.74 -5.89
N LEU A 113 3.19 11.39 -5.91
CA LEU A 113 2.59 10.42 -4.99
C LEU A 113 1.99 9.28 -5.80
N ARG A 114 2.14 8.05 -5.32
CA ARG A 114 1.44 6.89 -5.85
C ARG A 114 0.73 6.16 -4.73
N TYR A 115 -0.57 6.05 -4.87
CA TYR A 115 -1.43 5.23 -4.02
C TYR A 115 -1.70 3.90 -4.69
N GLU A 116 -1.70 2.83 -3.90
CA GLU A 116 -2.18 1.51 -4.26
C GLU A 116 -3.12 1.06 -3.13
N CYS A 117 -4.40 0.96 -3.44
CA CYS A 117 -5.47 0.80 -2.46
C CYS A 117 -6.28 -0.45 -2.74
N ARG A 118 -6.47 -1.29 -1.73
CA ARG A 118 -7.51 -2.33 -1.73
C ARG A 118 -8.83 -1.74 -1.23
N TYR A 119 -9.94 -2.35 -1.59
CA TYR A 119 -11.25 -1.93 -1.12
C TYR A 119 -12.22 -3.10 -0.97
N ARG A 120 -13.17 -2.95 -0.04
CA ARG A 120 -14.30 -3.88 0.12
C ARG A 120 -15.53 -3.42 -0.65
N GLU A 121 -15.77 -2.12 -0.68
CA GLU A 121 -16.89 -1.49 -1.39
C GLU A 121 -16.44 -0.16 -1.99
N LEU A 122 -17.23 0.34 -2.93
CA LEU A 122 -17.02 1.67 -3.53
C LEU A 122 -18.25 2.54 -3.29
N TYR A 123 -17.99 3.74 -2.81
CA TYR A 123 -19.00 4.77 -2.64
C TYR A 123 -18.50 6.08 -3.27
N LEU A 124 -18.90 6.32 -4.52
CA LEU A 124 -18.32 7.34 -5.36
C LEU A 124 -19.35 8.40 -5.72
N PHE A 125 -18.89 9.63 -5.97
CA PHE A 125 -19.67 10.63 -6.67
C PHE A 125 -19.74 10.28 -8.16
N ASP A 126 -20.80 10.73 -8.82
CA ASP A 126 -21.02 10.65 -10.27
C ASP A 126 -21.09 12.03 -10.92
N ASP A 127 -20.96 13.10 -10.12
CA ASP A 127 -20.97 14.50 -10.53
C ASP A 127 -19.64 15.20 -10.17
N ALA A 128 -19.07 15.90 -11.12
CA ALA A 128 -17.88 16.74 -10.94
C ALA A 128 -17.90 17.89 -11.96
N ASP A 129 -17.00 18.87 -11.81
CA ASP A 129 -16.77 19.86 -12.86
C ASP A 129 -16.14 19.24 -14.13
N ALA A 130 -16.00 20.03 -15.19
CA ALA A 130 -15.45 19.57 -16.47
C ALA A 130 -14.00 19.04 -16.35
N ASN A 131 -13.27 19.36 -15.30
CA ASN A 131 -11.90 18.90 -15.01
C ASN A 131 -11.88 17.75 -14.01
N GLY A 132 -13.03 17.27 -13.56
CA GLY A 132 -13.16 16.21 -12.55
C GLY A 132 -12.93 16.68 -11.11
N ARG A 133 -12.90 18.02 -10.87
CA ARG A 133 -12.83 18.55 -9.52
C ARG A 133 -14.19 18.44 -8.84
N ARG A 134 -14.21 17.93 -7.61
CA ARG A 134 -15.43 17.75 -6.82
C ARG A 134 -15.24 18.31 -5.41
N ASP A 135 -16.01 19.31 -5.09
CA ASP A 135 -16.04 19.86 -3.74
C ASP A 135 -16.65 18.85 -2.75
N HIS A 136 -16.20 18.87 -1.50
CA HIS A 136 -16.58 17.86 -0.50
C HIS A 136 -16.32 16.41 -0.95
N LEU A 137 -15.16 16.15 -1.60
CA LEU A 137 -14.83 14.82 -2.11
C LEU A 137 -14.75 13.77 -0.99
N TRP A 138 -14.32 14.20 0.21
CA TRP A 138 -14.26 13.38 1.43
C TRP A 138 -15.59 12.80 1.90
N ASP A 139 -16.73 13.26 1.41
CA ASP A 139 -18.04 12.66 1.70
C ASP A 139 -18.23 11.30 0.98
N ARG A 140 -17.27 10.89 0.15
CA ARG A 140 -17.22 9.60 -0.54
C ARG A 140 -15.83 8.97 -0.38
N ASP A 141 -15.59 7.88 -1.12
CA ASP A 141 -14.32 7.17 -1.06
C ASP A 141 -13.19 8.00 -1.67
N VAL A 142 -12.13 8.16 -0.89
CA VAL A 142 -11.04 9.06 -1.23
C VAL A 142 -9.72 8.60 -0.58
N ALA A 143 -8.61 8.87 -1.24
CA ALA A 143 -7.27 8.84 -0.65
C ALA A 143 -6.75 10.28 -0.56
N GLU A 144 -6.11 10.61 0.56
CA GLU A 144 -5.73 11.97 0.89
C GLU A 144 -4.26 12.07 1.28
N ALA A 145 -3.61 13.15 0.87
CA ALA A 145 -2.28 13.54 1.32
C ALA A 145 -2.32 14.91 1.98
N PHE A 146 -1.97 14.97 3.23
CA PHE A 146 -1.77 16.23 3.96
C PHE A 146 -0.27 16.51 4.04
N LEU A 147 0.18 17.61 3.46
CA LEU A 147 1.59 17.98 3.31
C LEU A 147 1.87 19.30 4.01
N GLN A 148 2.81 19.30 4.96
CA GLN A 148 3.24 20.46 5.72
C GLN A 148 4.71 20.78 5.44
N PRO A 149 4.99 21.63 4.44
CA PRO A 149 6.36 21.99 4.07
C PRO A 149 7.12 22.78 5.14
N ASP A 150 6.42 23.57 5.94
CA ASP A 150 6.99 24.33 7.04
C ASP A 150 6.38 23.91 8.39
N PRO A 151 7.03 22.99 9.12
CA PRO A 151 6.54 22.54 10.43
C PRO A 151 6.49 23.63 11.52
N SER A 152 7.17 24.76 11.32
CA SER A 152 7.10 25.88 12.26
C SER A 152 5.75 26.62 12.20
N ARG A 153 5.02 26.43 11.09
CA ARG A 153 3.67 26.97 10.88
C ARG A 153 2.64 25.90 11.18
N GLU A 154 2.41 25.59 12.42
CA GLU A 154 1.72 24.41 12.93
C GLU A 154 0.39 24.07 12.25
N ARG A 155 -0.41 25.07 11.86
CA ARG A 155 -1.74 24.89 11.24
C ARG A 155 -1.78 25.20 9.74
N TYR A 156 -0.62 25.27 9.07
CA TYR A 156 -0.54 25.53 7.65
C TYR A 156 -0.06 24.27 6.93
N TYR A 157 -0.91 23.68 6.13
CA TYR A 157 -0.58 22.53 5.28
C TYR A 157 -1.46 22.52 4.03
N LYS A 158 -1.10 21.69 3.09
CA LYS A 158 -1.84 21.47 1.85
C LYS A 158 -2.48 20.09 1.90
N GLU A 159 -3.69 20.00 1.36
CA GLU A 159 -4.47 18.79 1.28
C GLU A 159 -4.75 18.46 -0.18
N PHE A 160 -4.55 17.21 -0.55
CA PHE A 160 -4.78 16.69 -1.88
C PHE A 160 -5.59 15.41 -1.77
N GLU A 161 -6.71 15.37 -2.46
CA GLU A 161 -7.59 14.22 -2.45
C GLU A 161 -7.79 13.68 -3.86
N VAL A 162 -7.92 12.36 -3.97
CA VAL A 162 -8.23 11.65 -5.21
C VAL A 162 -9.17 10.48 -4.92
N SER A 163 -10.21 10.36 -5.73
CA SER A 163 -11.20 9.28 -5.66
C SER A 163 -10.86 8.16 -6.66
N PRO A 164 -11.33 6.91 -6.42
CA PRO A 164 -11.11 5.77 -7.33
C PRO A 164 -11.59 5.98 -8.76
N ASN A 165 -12.52 6.91 -9.01
CA ASN A 165 -12.99 7.28 -10.35
C ASN A 165 -12.27 8.50 -10.96
N GLY A 166 -11.20 8.99 -10.30
CA GLY A 166 -10.36 10.09 -10.79
C GLY A 166 -10.88 11.49 -10.47
N MET A 167 -11.94 11.64 -9.71
CA MET A 167 -12.33 12.93 -9.14
C MET A 167 -11.29 13.38 -8.12
N TRP A 168 -11.18 14.69 -7.92
CA TRP A 168 -10.11 15.25 -7.09
C TRP A 168 -10.49 16.62 -6.50
N ILE A 169 -9.76 17.00 -5.44
CA ILE A 169 -9.74 18.35 -4.88
C ILE A 169 -8.35 18.65 -4.30
N ASP A 170 -7.97 19.92 -4.29
CA ASP A 170 -6.78 20.41 -3.58
C ASP A 170 -7.13 21.65 -2.75
N LEU A 171 -6.64 21.67 -1.53
CA LEU A 171 -7.01 22.66 -0.53
C LEU A 171 -5.77 23.27 0.14
N ASP A 172 -5.87 24.55 0.45
CA ASP A 172 -4.95 25.28 1.33
C ASP A 172 -5.59 25.41 2.71
N VAL A 173 -4.99 24.77 3.70
CA VAL A 173 -5.48 24.75 5.09
C VAL A 173 -4.64 25.72 5.92
N PHE A 174 -5.30 26.63 6.63
CA PHE A 174 -4.66 27.65 7.45
C PHE A 174 -5.50 27.99 8.69
N PRO A 175 -4.92 28.67 9.71
CA PRO A 175 -5.69 29.11 10.86
C PRO A 175 -6.85 30.00 10.46
N GLY A 176 -8.07 29.52 10.70
CA GLY A 176 -9.28 30.25 10.41
C GLY A 176 -10.00 29.85 9.13
N GLY A 177 -9.49 28.88 8.35
CA GLY A 177 -10.22 28.41 7.19
C GLY A 177 -9.50 27.44 6.25
N ILE A 178 -10.22 27.09 5.22
CA ILE A 178 -9.77 26.26 4.10
C ILE A 178 -10.16 27.00 2.83
N SER A 179 -9.31 26.97 1.82
CA SER A 179 -9.59 27.52 0.51
C SER A 179 -9.02 26.66 -0.62
N ASP A 180 -9.51 26.86 -1.84
CA ASP A 180 -8.95 26.20 -3.01
C ASP A 180 -7.48 26.56 -3.20
N LEU A 181 -6.61 25.53 -3.30
CA LEU A 181 -5.19 25.71 -3.52
C LEU A 181 -4.90 26.08 -4.99
N LYS A 182 -5.61 25.45 -5.93
CA LYS A 182 -5.37 25.60 -7.38
C LYS A 182 -3.93 25.26 -7.75
N SER A 183 -3.45 24.12 -7.23
CA SER A 183 -2.05 23.71 -7.35
C SER A 183 -1.59 23.45 -8.77
N GLY A 184 -2.49 23.09 -9.68
CA GLY A 184 -2.17 22.53 -10.99
C GLY A 184 -1.77 21.06 -10.96
N MET A 185 -2.14 20.34 -9.91
CA MET A 185 -1.92 18.90 -9.77
C MET A 185 -2.43 18.14 -11.01
N GLN A 186 -1.58 17.25 -11.53
CA GLN A 186 -1.96 16.27 -12.54
C GLN A 186 -2.17 14.91 -11.86
N ARG A 187 -3.02 14.07 -12.46
CA ARG A 187 -3.34 12.76 -11.93
C ARG A 187 -3.58 11.72 -13.02
N SER A 188 -3.34 10.46 -12.67
CA SER A 188 -3.76 9.27 -13.41
C SER A 188 -4.34 8.29 -12.41
N VAL A 189 -5.50 7.70 -12.73
CA VAL A 189 -6.17 6.75 -11.83
C VAL A 189 -6.60 5.53 -12.63
N VAL A 190 -6.48 4.35 -12.04
CA VAL A 190 -6.99 3.10 -12.57
C VAL A 190 -7.76 2.35 -11.50
N LEU A 191 -8.96 1.92 -11.82
CA LEU A 191 -9.80 1.05 -11.00
C LEU A 191 -9.78 -0.37 -11.58
N ASN A 192 -9.52 -1.36 -10.73
CA ASN A 192 -9.56 -2.77 -11.07
C ASN A 192 -10.61 -3.49 -10.21
N GLU A 193 -11.82 -3.60 -10.73
CA GLU A 193 -12.93 -4.23 -10.04
C GLU A 193 -12.70 -5.71 -9.77
N LYS A 194 -11.94 -6.42 -10.63
CA LYS A 194 -11.69 -7.86 -10.46
C LYS A 194 -10.80 -8.17 -9.26
N SER A 195 -9.83 -7.31 -8.99
CA SER A 195 -8.90 -7.46 -7.86
C SER A 195 -9.32 -6.65 -6.64
N HIS A 196 -10.46 -5.97 -6.67
CA HIS A 196 -10.92 -5.06 -5.64
C HIS A 196 -9.81 -4.09 -5.22
N SER A 197 -9.23 -3.40 -6.21
CA SER A 197 -8.13 -2.47 -5.99
C SER A 197 -8.19 -1.29 -6.96
N TRP A 198 -7.55 -0.20 -6.58
CA TRP A 198 -7.33 0.93 -7.45
C TRP A 198 -5.97 1.54 -7.18
N ALA A 199 -5.43 2.25 -8.15
CA ALA A 199 -4.20 3.00 -7.99
C ALA A 199 -4.36 4.42 -8.53
N ALA A 200 -3.69 5.37 -7.90
CA ALA A 200 -3.61 6.75 -8.35
C ALA A 200 -2.17 7.23 -8.34
N GLU A 201 -1.79 7.97 -9.37
CA GLU A 201 -0.56 8.73 -9.42
C GLU A 201 -0.88 10.21 -9.48
N LEU A 202 -0.23 10.99 -8.63
CA LEU A 202 -0.38 12.44 -8.56
C LEU A 202 0.98 13.09 -8.86
N ALA A 203 0.98 14.16 -9.66
CA ALA A 203 2.12 15.05 -9.85
C ALA A 203 1.75 16.44 -9.37
N ILE A 204 2.34 16.87 -8.27
CA ILE A 204 2.05 18.13 -7.59
C ILE A 204 3.20 19.10 -7.86
N PRO A 205 2.97 20.24 -8.53
CA PRO A 205 4.01 21.24 -8.73
C PRO A 205 4.60 21.72 -7.39
N MET A 206 5.93 21.63 -7.24
CA MET A 206 6.62 22.00 -6.01
C MET A 206 6.33 23.45 -5.59
N LYS A 207 6.18 24.35 -6.57
CA LYS A 207 5.82 25.76 -6.35
C LYS A 207 4.45 25.97 -5.71
N ALA A 208 3.55 24.98 -5.80
CA ALA A 208 2.25 25.03 -5.12
C ALA A 208 2.36 24.62 -3.64
N LEU A 209 3.42 23.92 -3.27
CA LEU A 209 3.66 23.47 -1.91
C LEU A 209 4.48 24.48 -1.12
N THR A 210 5.51 25.06 -1.74
CA THR A 210 6.40 26.05 -1.09
C THR A 210 6.97 27.02 -2.10
N ALA A 211 7.20 28.27 -1.68
CA ALA A 211 7.85 29.27 -2.52
C ALA A 211 9.34 28.97 -2.76
N HIS A 212 9.99 28.33 -1.78
CA HIS A 212 11.41 27.98 -1.83
C HIS A 212 11.58 26.55 -1.36
N PHE A 213 11.81 25.65 -2.30
CA PHE A 213 12.05 24.25 -1.99
C PHE A 213 13.51 24.00 -1.62
N ASP A 214 13.72 23.46 -0.43
CA ASP A 214 15.00 22.98 0.05
C ASP A 214 14.88 21.50 0.45
N PRO A 215 15.51 20.57 -0.30
CA PRO A 215 15.40 19.13 0.00
C PRO A 215 16.13 18.71 1.28
N SER A 216 16.93 19.56 1.89
CA SER A 216 17.55 19.29 3.19
C SER A 216 16.57 19.45 4.36
N LEU A 217 15.45 20.13 4.16
CA LEU A 217 14.42 20.31 5.16
C LEU A 217 13.53 19.07 5.28
N VAL A 218 13.14 18.80 6.51
CA VAL A 218 12.19 17.73 6.82
C VAL A 218 10.80 18.31 6.82
N TRP A 219 9.96 17.86 5.93
CA TRP A 219 8.54 18.17 5.95
C TRP A 219 7.79 17.24 6.89
N ARG A 220 6.55 17.59 7.21
CA ARG A 220 5.61 16.68 7.83
C ARG A 220 4.53 16.30 6.82
N ALA A 221 4.06 15.07 6.91
CA ALA A 221 3.02 14.56 6.04
C ALA A 221 2.17 13.51 6.78
N ASN A 222 0.93 13.37 6.36
CA ASN A 222 0.14 12.20 6.68
C ASN A 222 -0.66 11.76 5.46
N PHE A 223 -0.99 10.49 5.42
CA PHE A 223 -1.79 9.90 4.35
C PHE A 223 -3.00 9.24 4.96
N TYR A 224 -4.15 9.46 4.33
CA TYR A 224 -5.42 9.01 4.83
C TYR A 224 -6.23 8.32 3.74
N ARG A 225 -7.22 7.58 4.16
CA ARG A 225 -8.17 6.92 3.28
C ARG A 225 -9.54 6.91 3.95
N ILE A 226 -10.58 7.24 3.18
CA ILE A 226 -11.96 7.08 3.61
C ILE A 226 -12.62 6.08 2.67
N GLU A 227 -13.35 5.12 3.23
CA GLU A 227 -14.05 4.09 2.45
C GLU A 227 -15.39 3.73 3.09
N GLY A 228 -16.37 3.44 2.24
CA GLY A 228 -17.63 2.85 2.62
C GLY A 228 -18.82 3.77 2.60
N SER A 229 -19.99 3.16 2.41
CA SER A 229 -21.28 3.87 2.27
C SER A 229 -22.09 3.93 3.57
N LYS A 230 -21.74 3.13 4.58
CA LYS A 230 -22.48 3.04 5.86
C LYS A 230 -21.67 3.64 6.98
N GLU A 231 -22.33 4.46 7.81
CA GLU A 231 -21.71 4.97 9.03
C GLU A 231 -21.65 3.89 10.15
N PRO A 232 -20.54 3.81 10.91
CA PRO A 232 -19.32 4.59 10.69
C PRO A 232 -18.57 4.10 9.45
N ARG A 233 -18.18 5.04 8.56
CA ARG A 233 -17.30 4.75 7.43
C ARG A 233 -15.93 4.36 7.95
N PHE A 234 -15.09 3.71 7.12
CA PHE A 234 -13.75 3.32 7.54
C PHE A 234 -12.74 4.44 7.24
N TYR A 235 -12.34 5.16 8.28
CA TYR A 235 -11.39 6.27 8.24
C TYR A 235 -10.00 5.76 8.61
N MET A 236 -9.11 5.60 7.63
CA MET A 236 -7.76 5.07 7.82
C MET A 236 -6.72 6.17 7.87
N ALA A 237 -5.66 5.97 8.65
CA ALA A 237 -4.54 6.89 8.76
C ALA A 237 -3.20 6.14 8.75
N TRP A 238 -2.21 6.67 7.99
CA TRP A 238 -0.83 6.20 8.11
C TRP A 238 -0.27 6.48 9.50
N GLN A 239 -0.39 7.70 9.98
CA GLN A 239 -0.09 8.05 11.36
C GLN A 239 -1.42 8.33 12.08
N PRO A 240 -1.78 7.51 13.08
CA PRO A 240 -3.03 7.67 13.79
C PRO A 240 -3.16 9.02 14.48
N THR A 241 -4.35 9.60 14.43
CA THR A 241 -4.65 10.90 15.03
C THR A 241 -5.12 10.77 16.49
N HIS A 242 -5.57 9.59 16.90
CA HIS A 242 -6.04 9.26 18.25
C HIS A 242 -7.14 10.19 18.78
N THR A 243 -7.91 10.79 17.88
CA THR A 243 -9.04 11.67 18.26
C THR A 243 -10.27 10.83 18.65
N PRO A 244 -11.15 11.33 19.53
CA PRO A 244 -12.36 10.58 19.94
C PRO A 244 -13.34 10.25 18.81
N ALA A 245 -13.37 11.09 17.76
CA ALA A 245 -14.11 10.88 16.52
C ALA A 245 -13.16 11.05 15.35
N PRO A 246 -13.45 10.47 14.14
CA PRO A 246 -12.60 10.63 12.98
C PRO A 246 -12.29 12.10 12.68
N ASN A 247 -11.01 12.44 12.70
CA ASN A 247 -10.52 13.78 12.41
C ASN A 247 -9.09 13.70 11.89
N PHE A 248 -8.86 14.08 10.65
CA PHE A 248 -7.55 14.05 10.00
C PHE A 248 -6.77 15.35 10.17
N HIS A 249 -7.45 16.46 10.53
CA HIS A 249 -6.85 17.78 10.69
C HIS A 249 -6.08 17.92 12.02
N VAL A 250 -5.14 17.00 12.26
CA VAL A 250 -4.29 16.93 13.45
C VAL A 250 -2.81 16.97 13.06
N PRO A 251 -2.22 18.15 12.73
CA PRO A 251 -0.84 18.25 12.26
C PRO A 251 0.19 17.68 13.25
N SER A 252 -0.11 17.65 14.56
CA SER A 252 0.76 17.02 15.56
C SER A 252 0.95 15.51 15.35
N ALA A 253 0.01 14.85 14.67
CA ALA A 253 0.09 13.44 14.33
C ALA A 253 0.84 13.15 13.03
N PHE A 254 1.19 14.18 12.23
CA PHE A 254 1.87 13.94 10.95
C PHE A 254 3.25 13.32 11.15
N GLY A 255 3.58 12.34 10.32
CA GLY A 255 4.89 11.74 10.20
C GLY A 255 5.89 12.67 9.49
N LYS A 256 7.08 12.16 9.22
CA LYS A 256 8.15 12.91 8.55
C LYS A 256 8.23 12.53 7.08
N LEU A 257 8.38 13.53 6.22
CA LEU A 257 8.74 13.35 4.81
C LEU A 257 10.15 13.94 4.59
N ARG A 258 11.07 13.08 4.16
CA ARG A 258 12.43 13.45 3.78
C ARG A 258 12.66 13.25 2.31
N PHE A 259 13.53 14.06 1.77
CA PHE A 259 13.94 14.01 0.38
C PHE A 259 15.34 13.41 0.31
N ALA A 260 15.49 12.27 -0.36
CA ALA A 260 16.82 11.70 -0.61
C ALA A 260 17.61 12.64 -1.52
N ALA A 261 18.92 12.75 -1.27
CA ALA A 261 19.78 13.61 -2.08
C ALA A 261 19.67 13.27 -3.57
N ALA A 262 19.70 14.31 -4.41
CA ALA A 262 19.93 14.14 -5.83
C ALA A 262 21.38 13.65 -6.02
N LEU A 263 21.54 12.44 -6.57
CA LEU A 263 22.86 11.88 -6.90
C LEU A 263 23.47 12.57 -8.12
#